data_5907a21ea574b7cb0ac4d1fbe9a9111b
#
_entry.id   5907a21ea574b7cb0ac4d1fbe9a9111b
#
_cell.length_a   1.000
_cell.length_b   1.000
_cell.length_c   1.000
_cell.angle_alpha   90.00
_cell.angle_beta   90.00
_cell.angle_gamma   90.00
#
_symmetry.space_group_name_H-M   'P 1'
#
loop_
_entity.id
_entity.type
_entity.pdbx_description
1 polymer ?
#
loop_
_entity_poly.entity_id
_entity_poly.type
_entity_poly.pdbx_seq_one_letter_code
_entity_poly.pdbx_strand_id
1 'polypeptide(L)'
;FAGQELGQLDFNEGVGLPWHICESGPGKLKFDIDGGTYNIEIVEPGGAAKGGESRWDCQFRHRGLILEAGHTYEVKAEVTADHDGQIYTKIGDSGSPYREPWHNGYGNGQGGGDEWNCMKVTANKTLTINSTFTCTENIEVGEWAWQFGGAGEHQSTDCFPAGTKLKFDNMSLIDKTDDKTDYDVLHPKKDVPEGQVRVNQVGYFSTLQKQATAVVENGTAAQKFSLLDASGKEVYTGTSSETRYDDDSQQYIQVLDFSDFTTAGTYTISCGGKGSYSFKIGNDVYDGILTDAVNYFYQNRSGIDLEEKYITSTGMNESKSDLVHVAGHVPDTAYIQSKWVKSYKADGSDVDKSSGTLNGQGGWYDAGDHGKYVVNGGISVWTLNNMYERVLDSDNNSKESKWADNSGTVVIPENGNKIPDILDETKIEMDWMMEMIVPSGYKMTYDASKYGGADTGKYENMVFHKLHDHKW
;
A
#
# COMPACT_ATOMS: atom_id res chain seq x y z
N PHE A 1 -4.96 -23.15 9.94
CA PHE A 1 -3.79 -23.92 9.49
C PHE A 1 -2.94 -24.34 10.69
N ALA A 2 -3.28 -25.49 11.32
CA ALA A 2 -2.53 -25.98 12.48
C ALA A 2 -1.03 -26.09 12.18
N GLY A 3 -0.21 -25.50 13.04
CA GLY A 3 1.24 -25.46 12.87
C GLY A 3 1.75 -24.51 11.80
N GLN A 4 0.89 -23.73 11.16
CA GLN A 4 1.33 -22.70 10.25
C GLN A 4 1.96 -21.54 11.03
N GLU A 5 3.08 -21.10 10.55
CA GLU A 5 3.74 -19.94 11.07
C GLU A 5 3.19 -18.67 10.44
N LEU A 6 2.89 -17.67 11.27
CA LEU A 6 2.26 -16.41 10.88
C LEU A 6 3.22 -15.21 10.92
N GLY A 7 4.53 -15.45 11.00
CA GLY A 7 5.51 -14.37 11.05
C GLY A 7 6.91 -14.80 10.63
N GLN A 8 7.81 -13.84 10.49
CA GLN A 8 9.21 -14.09 10.20
C GLN A 8 9.93 -14.54 11.46
N LEU A 9 10.77 -15.56 11.33
CA LEU A 9 11.39 -16.25 12.47
C LEU A 9 12.68 -15.61 12.97
N ASP A 10 13.71 -15.71 12.18
CA ASP A 10 15.07 -15.70 12.70
C ASP A 10 16.03 -14.78 11.94
N PHE A 11 15.63 -14.06 10.97
CA PHE A 11 16.44 -13.10 10.19
C PHE A 11 17.80 -13.60 9.70
N ASN A 12 18.07 -14.91 9.74
CA ASN A 12 19.36 -15.51 9.40
C ASN A 12 19.78 -15.27 7.94
N GLU A 13 18.81 -15.05 7.07
CA GLU A 13 19.05 -14.81 5.65
C GLU A 13 19.16 -13.32 5.29
N GLY A 14 19.18 -12.44 6.29
CA GLY A 14 19.26 -10.99 6.09
C GLY A 14 17.97 -10.34 5.58
N VAL A 15 16.86 -11.06 5.61
CA VAL A 15 15.53 -10.57 5.18
C VAL A 15 14.71 -10.16 6.41
N GLY A 16 14.24 -8.93 6.43
CA GLY A 16 13.42 -8.39 7.52
C GLY A 16 11.93 -8.44 7.28
N LEU A 17 11.48 -8.32 6.02
CA LEU A 17 10.06 -8.32 5.69
C LEU A 17 9.39 -9.66 6.03
N PRO A 18 8.14 -9.64 6.51
CA PRO A 18 7.23 -8.48 6.60
C PRO A 18 7.40 -7.59 7.84
N TRP A 19 8.35 -7.88 8.70
CA TRP A 19 8.69 -7.02 9.83
C TRP A 19 9.29 -5.70 9.37
N HIS A 20 8.88 -4.59 9.96
CA HIS A 20 9.37 -3.26 9.64
C HIS A 20 9.32 -2.32 10.84
N ILE A 21 10.19 -1.31 10.81
CA ILE A 21 10.13 -0.20 11.76
C ILE A 21 9.00 0.77 11.40
N CYS A 22 8.45 1.43 12.42
CA CYS A 22 7.49 2.51 12.23
C CYS A 22 7.80 3.65 13.19
N GLU A 23 7.82 4.84 12.65
CA GLU A 23 8.09 6.08 13.37
C GLU A 23 6.85 6.98 13.34
N SER A 24 6.55 7.65 14.46
CA SER A 24 5.56 8.72 14.48
C SER A 24 6.06 9.90 15.32
N GLY A 25 5.50 11.07 15.05
CA GLY A 25 5.93 12.28 15.72
C GLY A 25 7.45 12.52 15.59
N PRO A 26 8.13 12.81 16.71
CA PRO A 26 9.59 13.02 16.73
C PRO A 26 10.40 11.72 16.78
N GLY A 27 9.76 10.55 16.94
CA GLY A 27 10.45 9.26 17.01
C GLY A 27 11.31 9.02 15.76
N LYS A 28 12.55 8.55 15.95
CA LYS A 28 13.48 8.23 14.88
C LYS A 28 14.24 6.96 15.17
N LEU A 29 14.27 6.07 14.17
CA LEU A 29 14.91 4.76 14.24
C LEU A 29 15.87 4.56 13.07
N LYS A 30 16.87 3.72 13.29
CA LYS A 30 17.66 3.10 12.21
C LYS A 30 17.60 1.60 12.41
N PHE A 31 17.73 0.85 11.33
CA PHE A 31 17.80 -0.60 11.42
C PHE A 31 18.80 -1.17 10.45
N ASP A 32 19.27 -2.35 10.76
CA ASP A 32 19.94 -3.27 9.86
C ASP A 32 19.56 -4.72 10.22
N ILE A 33 19.84 -5.64 9.32
CA ILE A 33 19.62 -7.06 9.53
C ILE A 33 20.96 -7.74 9.32
N ASP A 34 21.59 -8.10 10.41
CA ASP A 34 22.92 -8.70 10.41
C ASP A 34 23.07 -9.69 11.58
N GLY A 35 23.87 -10.71 11.35
CA GLY A 35 24.18 -11.74 12.35
C GLY A 35 22.96 -12.55 12.83
N GLY A 36 21.94 -12.71 11.97
CA GLY A 36 20.71 -13.43 12.29
C GLY A 36 19.77 -12.67 13.20
N THR A 37 19.87 -11.36 13.27
CA THR A 37 18.99 -10.53 14.11
C THR A 37 18.49 -9.31 13.37
N TYR A 38 17.29 -8.83 13.72
CA TYR A 38 16.80 -7.52 13.32
C TYR A 38 17.26 -6.49 14.34
N ASN A 39 18.22 -5.66 13.96
CA ASN A 39 18.85 -4.68 14.83
C ASN A 39 18.20 -3.31 14.66
N ILE A 40 17.81 -2.66 15.75
CA ILE A 40 17.19 -1.33 15.74
C ILE A 40 17.96 -0.41 16.66
N GLU A 41 18.40 0.76 16.15
CA GLU A 41 18.95 1.85 16.96
C GLU A 41 17.88 2.93 17.17
N ILE A 42 17.58 3.25 18.43
CA ILE A 42 16.69 4.36 18.78
C ILE A 42 17.50 5.65 18.66
N VAL A 43 17.30 6.42 17.58
CA VAL A 43 17.96 7.71 17.39
C VAL A 43 17.31 8.80 18.21
N GLU A 44 15.98 8.84 18.24
CA GLU A 44 15.17 9.69 19.08
C GLU A 44 13.92 8.90 19.54
N PRO A 45 13.72 8.69 20.84
CA PRO A 45 12.62 7.88 21.33
C PRO A 45 11.24 8.55 21.18
N GLY A 46 11.16 9.86 20.97
CA GLY A 46 9.89 10.57 20.93
C GLY A 46 9.27 10.77 22.31
N GLY A 47 7.96 10.60 22.41
CA GLY A 47 7.17 10.77 23.62
C GLY A 47 6.67 12.20 23.84
N ALA A 48 5.75 12.37 24.81
CA ALA A 48 5.04 13.63 25.06
C ALA A 48 5.98 14.81 25.37
N ALA A 49 7.06 14.57 26.09
CA ALA A 49 8.05 15.61 26.43
C ALA A 49 8.81 16.17 25.22
N LYS A 50 8.79 15.45 24.09
CA LYS A 50 9.44 15.82 22.83
C LYS A 50 8.44 16.27 21.75
N GLY A 51 7.16 16.41 22.12
CA GLY A 51 6.09 16.76 21.18
C GLY A 51 5.54 15.57 20.41
N GLY A 52 5.88 14.37 20.80
CA GLY A 52 5.25 13.12 20.36
C GLY A 52 4.07 12.72 21.26
N GLU A 53 3.71 11.46 21.22
CA GLU A 53 2.56 10.95 21.99
C GLU A 53 3.00 10.02 23.14
N SER A 54 3.61 8.89 22.82
CA SER A 54 3.93 7.85 23.80
C SER A 54 4.88 6.79 23.21
N ARG A 55 4.90 5.58 23.81
CA ARG A 55 5.71 4.44 23.36
C ARG A 55 5.54 4.06 21.90
N TRP A 56 4.39 4.31 21.29
CA TRP A 56 4.14 4.04 19.87
C TRP A 56 4.78 5.04 18.90
N ASP A 57 5.51 6.05 19.39
CA ASP A 57 6.31 6.89 18.52
C ASP A 57 7.49 6.13 17.88
N CYS A 58 7.92 5.02 18.50
CA CYS A 58 8.89 4.09 17.96
C CYS A 58 8.35 2.66 18.04
N GLN A 59 8.19 2.01 16.87
CA GLN A 59 7.64 0.66 16.79
C GLN A 59 8.43 -0.24 15.85
N PHE A 60 8.36 -1.53 16.15
CA PHE A 60 8.73 -2.63 15.27
C PHE A 60 7.53 -3.54 15.12
N ARG A 61 7.08 -3.83 13.90
CA ARG A 61 5.80 -4.51 13.72
C ARG A 61 5.73 -5.36 12.46
N HIS A 62 4.86 -6.36 12.52
CA HIS A 62 4.40 -7.17 11.41
C HIS A 62 2.90 -6.94 11.24
N ARG A 63 2.46 -6.58 10.04
CA ARG A 63 1.04 -6.33 9.71
C ARG A 63 0.50 -7.35 8.73
N GLY A 64 -0.82 -7.33 8.55
CA GLY A 64 -1.53 -8.25 7.66
C GLY A 64 -1.78 -9.61 8.29
N LEU A 65 -1.73 -9.70 9.61
CA LEU A 65 -2.09 -10.90 10.34
C LEU A 65 -3.62 -11.06 10.38
N ILE A 66 -4.06 -12.30 10.34
CA ILE A 66 -5.45 -12.68 10.51
C ILE A 66 -5.51 -13.65 11.67
N LEU A 67 -6.37 -13.34 12.63
CA LEU A 67 -6.58 -14.19 13.79
C LEU A 67 -8.04 -14.61 13.84
N GLU A 68 -8.27 -15.88 14.07
CA GLU A 68 -9.60 -16.49 14.02
C GLU A 68 -10.14 -16.80 15.42
N ALA A 69 -11.41 -16.50 15.61
CA ALA A 69 -12.11 -16.80 16.86
C ALA A 69 -12.09 -18.29 17.18
N GLY A 70 -11.73 -18.64 18.41
CA GLY A 70 -11.61 -20.03 18.86
C GLY A 70 -10.26 -20.66 18.59
N HIS A 71 -9.39 -20.06 17.78
CA HIS A 71 -8.05 -20.56 17.51
C HIS A 71 -7.08 -20.24 18.64
N THR A 72 -6.14 -21.13 18.88
CA THR A 72 -5.08 -20.98 19.87
C THR A 72 -3.74 -20.77 19.19
N TYR A 73 -3.08 -19.69 19.54
CA TYR A 73 -1.81 -19.25 18.97
C TYR A 73 -0.65 -19.43 19.96
N GLU A 74 0.49 -19.91 19.48
CA GLU A 74 1.75 -19.94 20.23
C GLU A 74 2.60 -18.75 19.79
N VAL A 75 3.11 -17.99 20.76
CA VAL A 75 3.93 -16.78 20.56
C VAL A 75 5.30 -16.99 21.16
N LYS A 76 6.35 -16.82 20.36
CA LYS A 76 7.74 -16.81 20.83
C LYS A 76 8.47 -15.61 20.29
N ALA A 77 9.36 -15.04 21.12
CA ALA A 77 10.20 -13.92 20.72
C ALA A 77 11.38 -13.77 21.69
N GLU A 78 12.48 -13.25 21.19
CA GLU A 78 13.62 -12.83 21.96
C GLU A 78 13.99 -11.39 21.65
N VAL A 79 14.20 -10.58 22.70
CA VAL A 79 14.62 -9.19 22.57
C VAL A 79 15.78 -8.92 23.53
N THR A 80 16.83 -8.32 23.01
CA THR A 80 17.97 -7.87 23.80
C THR A 80 18.20 -6.38 23.57
N ALA A 81 18.52 -5.63 24.62
CA ALA A 81 18.88 -4.21 24.54
C ALA A 81 20.24 -3.98 25.22
N ASP A 82 20.98 -2.99 24.77
CA ASP A 82 22.26 -2.60 25.40
C ASP A 82 22.07 -1.60 26.57
N HIS A 83 20.85 -1.12 26.79
CA HIS A 83 20.45 -0.24 27.91
C HIS A 83 19.22 -0.79 28.62
N ASP A 84 19.07 -0.40 29.90
CA ASP A 84 17.82 -0.63 30.62
C ASP A 84 16.70 0.21 30.02
N GLY A 85 15.48 -0.35 30.00
CA GLY A 85 14.30 0.36 29.50
C GLY A 85 13.03 -0.47 29.60
N GLN A 86 12.00 -0.02 28.90
CA GLN A 86 10.70 -0.68 28.87
C GLN A 86 10.18 -0.86 27.45
N ILE A 87 9.51 -1.97 27.22
CA ILE A 87 8.92 -2.33 25.92
C ILE A 87 7.51 -2.89 26.13
N TYR A 88 6.63 -2.57 25.20
CA TYR A 88 5.28 -3.13 25.12
C TYR A 88 5.15 -3.93 23.84
N THR A 89 4.50 -5.09 23.90
CA THR A 89 4.17 -5.84 22.70
C THR A 89 2.74 -6.32 22.72
N LYS A 90 2.08 -6.27 21.56
CA LYS A 90 0.70 -6.69 21.39
C LYS A 90 0.51 -7.45 20.11
N ILE A 91 -0.48 -8.36 20.10
CA ILE A 91 -1.05 -8.96 18.90
C ILE A 91 -2.54 -8.62 18.92
N GLY A 92 -3.04 -8.01 17.86
CA GLY A 92 -4.43 -7.57 17.78
C GLY A 92 -4.70 -6.67 16.59
N ASP A 93 -5.75 -5.87 16.67
CA ASP A 93 -6.11 -4.94 15.60
C ASP A 93 -4.98 -3.96 15.28
N SER A 94 -4.76 -3.69 14.00
CA SER A 94 -3.82 -2.67 13.54
C SER A 94 -4.39 -1.25 13.55
N GLY A 95 -5.69 -1.11 13.89
CA GLY A 95 -6.46 0.12 13.95
C GLY A 95 -7.68 -0.02 14.87
N SER A 96 -8.64 0.88 14.77
CA SER A 96 -9.89 0.77 15.53
C SER A 96 -10.63 -0.53 15.18
N PRO A 97 -11.19 -1.26 16.18
CA PRO A 97 -11.43 -0.90 17.59
C PRO A 97 -10.27 -1.15 18.57
N TYR A 98 -9.07 -1.49 18.08
CA TYR A 98 -7.85 -1.70 18.88
C TYR A 98 -7.94 -2.85 19.88
N ARG A 99 -8.59 -3.95 19.53
CA ARG A 99 -8.65 -5.16 20.37
C ARG A 99 -7.27 -5.79 20.47
N GLU A 100 -6.91 -6.22 21.66
CA GLU A 100 -5.63 -6.84 21.96
C GLU A 100 -5.84 -8.19 22.66
N PRO A 101 -6.15 -9.28 21.92
CA PRO A 101 -6.33 -10.60 22.52
C PRO A 101 -5.06 -11.10 23.23
N TRP A 102 -3.91 -10.54 22.89
CA TRP A 102 -2.65 -10.86 23.53
C TRP A 102 -1.74 -9.62 23.67
N HIS A 103 -1.11 -9.49 24.83
CA HIS A 103 -0.07 -8.48 25.07
C HIS A 103 0.95 -8.96 26.11
N ASN A 104 2.19 -8.54 25.99
CA ASN A 104 3.29 -8.76 26.95
C ASN A 104 3.47 -10.20 27.43
N GLY A 105 3.17 -11.21 26.61
CA GLY A 105 3.22 -12.61 27.00
C GLY A 105 1.94 -13.14 27.67
N TYR A 106 0.89 -12.35 27.78
CA TYR A 106 -0.38 -12.72 28.40
C TYR A 106 -1.53 -12.65 27.39
N GLY A 107 -2.36 -13.68 27.34
CA GLY A 107 -3.55 -13.73 26.49
C GLY A 107 -4.85 -13.73 27.30
N ASN A 108 -5.95 -13.26 26.68
CA ASN A 108 -7.32 -13.33 27.21
C ASN A 108 -7.50 -12.79 28.63
N GLY A 109 -6.82 -11.71 28.99
CA GLY A 109 -6.90 -11.15 30.35
C GLY A 109 -6.27 -12.02 31.44
N GLN A 110 -5.51 -13.04 31.07
CA GLN A 110 -4.80 -13.87 32.05
C GLN A 110 -3.51 -13.19 32.50
N GLY A 111 -3.39 -13.01 33.80
CA GLY A 111 -2.13 -12.81 34.49
C GLY A 111 -1.54 -11.41 34.45
N GLY A 112 -1.88 -10.61 35.38
CA GLY A 112 -0.96 -9.74 36.10
C GLY A 112 -0.41 -8.49 35.42
N GLY A 113 -0.99 -8.02 34.35
CA GLY A 113 -0.60 -6.74 33.79
C GLY A 113 -1.83 -5.97 33.33
N ASP A 114 -1.92 -4.73 33.74
CA ASP A 114 -2.70 -3.75 33.01
C ASP A 114 -2.22 -3.76 31.56
N GLU A 115 -3.11 -3.85 30.59
CA GLU A 115 -2.79 -3.84 29.15
C GLU A 115 -1.91 -2.65 28.73
N TRP A 116 -1.81 -1.66 29.56
CA TRP A 116 -0.99 -0.46 29.34
C TRP A 116 0.41 -0.51 29.96
N ASN A 117 0.70 -1.52 30.78
CA ASN A 117 2.01 -1.62 31.45
C ASN A 117 3.07 -2.27 30.56
N CYS A 118 4.21 -1.62 30.42
CA CYS A 118 5.35 -2.14 29.68
C CYS A 118 6.13 -3.19 30.47
N MET A 119 6.75 -4.10 29.74
CA MET A 119 7.74 -5.04 30.30
C MET A 119 9.07 -4.34 30.54
N LYS A 120 9.76 -4.67 31.63
CA LYS A 120 11.12 -4.20 31.89
C LYS A 120 12.14 -5.01 31.10
N VAL A 121 13.01 -4.31 30.38
CA VAL A 121 14.18 -4.88 29.71
C VAL A 121 15.43 -4.45 30.48
N THR A 122 16.26 -5.43 30.85
CA THR A 122 17.54 -5.17 31.52
C THR A 122 18.68 -5.23 30.49
N ALA A 123 19.57 -4.27 30.55
CA ALA A 123 20.70 -4.16 29.62
C ALA A 123 21.49 -5.48 29.51
N ASN A 124 21.74 -5.88 28.26
CA ASN A 124 22.49 -7.09 27.90
C ASN A 124 21.91 -8.42 28.45
N LYS A 125 20.60 -8.43 28.77
CA LYS A 125 19.86 -9.64 29.11
C LYS A 125 18.72 -9.84 28.11
N THR A 126 18.59 -11.07 27.63
CA THR A 126 17.50 -11.43 26.73
C THR A 126 16.17 -11.47 27.48
N LEU A 127 15.20 -10.72 26.99
CA LEU A 127 13.79 -10.87 27.33
C LEU A 127 13.23 -11.94 26.41
N THR A 128 12.79 -13.07 26.96
CA THR A 128 12.21 -14.18 26.19
C THR A 128 10.71 -14.23 26.46
N ILE A 129 9.93 -14.27 25.38
CA ILE A 129 8.50 -14.56 25.40
C ILE A 129 8.29 -15.99 24.89
N ASN A 130 7.48 -16.74 25.60
CA ASN A 130 6.98 -18.05 25.20
C ASN A 130 5.63 -18.25 25.88
N SER A 131 4.56 -18.01 25.13
CA SER A 131 3.20 -18.07 25.65
C SER A 131 2.20 -18.53 24.60
N THR A 132 0.97 -18.82 25.06
CA THR A 132 -0.15 -19.15 24.17
C THR A 132 -1.35 -18.29 24.55
N PHE A 133 -2.21 -18.03 23.55
CA PHE A 133 -3.52 -17.41 23.79
C PHE A 133 -4.56 -17.98 22.84
N THR A 134 -5.84 -17.89 23.21
CA THR A 134 -6.96 -18.22 22.33
C THR A 134 -7.64 -16.93 21.90
N CYS A 135 -7.78 -16.71 20.62
CA CYS A 135 -8.49 -15.57 20.08
C CYS A 135 -10.00 -15.76 20.32
N THR A 136 -10.70 -14.76 20.86
CA THR A 136 -12.13 -14.85 21.16
C THR A 136 -13.01 -14.24 20.08
N GLU A 137 -12.42 -13.42 19.22
CA GLU A 137 -13.09 -12.72 18.11
C GLU A 137 -12.20 -12.74 16.87
N ASN A 138 -12.80 -12.71 15.67
CA ASN A 138 -12.00 -12.57 14.44
C ASN A 138 -11.33 -11.20 14.38
N ILE A 139 -10.05 -11.20 14.00
CA ILE A 139 -9.28 -10.00 13.68
C ILE A 139 -8.82 -10.12 12.23
N GLU A 140 -9.47 -9.37 11.36
CA GLU A 140 -9.25 -9.47 9.90
C GLU A 140 -8.05 -8.65 9.42
N VAL A 141 -7.71 -7.58 10.15
CA VAL A 141 -6.57 -6.72 9.85
C VAL A 141 -5.73 -6.56 11.11
N GLY A 142 -4.95 -7.58 11.40
CA GLY A 142 -4.15 -7.67 12.60
C GLY A 142 -2.71 -7.20 12.41
N GLU A 143 -2.06 -6.96 13.56
CA GLU A 143 -0.63 -6.72 13.65
C GLU A 143 -0.05 -7.38 14.90
N TRP A 144 1.24 -7.71 14.84
CA TRP A 144 2.07 -7.90 16.01
C TRP A 144 3.02 -6.71 16.09
N ALA A 145 2.85 -5.89 17.12
CA ALA A 145 3.60 -4.66 17.30
C ALA A 145 4.42 -4.68 18.59
N TRP A 146 5.65 -4.19 18.50
CA TRP A 146 6.53 -3.86 19.61
C TRP A 146 6.66 -2.35 19.68
N GLN A 147 6.43 -1.77 20.86
CA GLN A 147 6.40 -0.34 21.09
C GLN A 147 7.42 0.02 22.18
N PHE A 148 8.37 0.89 21.88
CA PHE A 148 9.50 1.21 22.73
C PHE A 148 9.92 2.69 22.64
N GLY A 149 9.01 3.56 22.25
CA GLY A 149 9.22 5.01 22.23
C GLY A 149 9.21 5.67 23.61
N GLY A 150 9.20 6.99 23.60
CA GLY A 150 9.30 7.80 24.80
C GLY A 150 8.07 7.79 25.70
N ALA A 151 8.18 8.39 26.87
CA ALA A 151 7.10 8.47 27.86
C ALA A 151 5.91 9.32 27.37
N GLY A 152 4.71 8.89 27.73
CA GLY A 152 3.45 9.56 27.41
C GLY A 152 2.33 9.10 28.33
N GLU A 153 1.07 9.26 27.93
CA GLU A 153 -0.10 8.97 28.76
C GLU A 153 -0.12 7.54 29.32
N HIS A 154 0.38 6.57 28.52
CA HIS A 154 0.35 5.15 28.85
C HIS A 154 1.75 4.53 28.98
N GLN A 155 2.73 5.32 29.30
CA GLN A 155 4.12 4.88 29.37
C GLN A 155 4.78 5.42 30.64
N SER A 156 5.56 4.56 31.31
CA SER A 156 6.37 5.00 32.46
C SER A 156 7.55 5.87 32.03
N THR A 157 8.20 6.45 33.02
CA THR A 157 9.40 7.29 32.85
C THR A 157 10.65 6.50 32.47
N ASP A 158 10.63 5.15 32.57
CA ASP A 158 11.80 4.28 32.37
C ASP A 158 11.92 3.84 30.89
N CYS A 159 11.84 4.78 29.96
CA CYS A 159 11.98 4.52 28.52
C CYS A 159 13.45 4.32 28.15
N PHE A 160 13.68 3.66 27.02
CA PHE A 160 15.02 3.57 26.46
C PHE A 160 15.57 4.94 26.10
N PRO A 161 16.84 5.26 26.45
CA PRO A 161 17.47 6.49 26.01
C PRO A 161 17.79 6.45 24.49
N ALA A 162 18.00 7.61 23.89
CA ALA A 162 18.55 7.73 22.57
C ALA A 162 19.94 7.04 22.48
N GLY A 163 20.22 6.38 21.39
CA GLY A 163 21.43 5.57 21.17
C GLY A 163 21.27 4.10 21.58
N THR A 164 20.14 3.71 22.21
CA THR A 164 19.89 2.30 22.56
C THR A 164 19.80 1.45 21.31
N LYS A 165 20.43 0.28 21.37
CA LYS A 165 20.37 -0.75 20.33
C LYS A 165 19.56 -1.93 20.84
N LEU A 166 18.48 -2.22 20.12
CA LEU A 166 17.63 -3.39 20.32
C LEU A 166 17.97 -4.45 19.29
N LYS A 167 17.89 -5.72 19.69
CA LYS A 167 18.02 -6.89 18.80
C LYS A 167 16.81 -7.77 18.97
N PHE A 168 16.14 -8.08 17.89
CA PHE A 168 15.00 -8.98 17.83
C PHE A 168 15.42 -10.26 17.12
N ASP A 169 15.00 -11.40 17.67
CA ASP A 169 15.33 -12.73 17.17
C ASP A 169 14.25 -13.74 17.57
N ASN A 170 14.23 -14.89 16.90
CA ASN A 170 13.34 -16.03 17.20
C ASN A 170 11.85 -15.62 17.30
N MET A 171 11.42 -14.77 16.36
CA MET A 171 10.05 -14.26 16.29
C MET A 171 9.15 -15.32 15.67
N SER A 172 8.19 -15.86 16.42
CA SER A 172 7.30 -16.93 15.93
C SER A 172 5.88 -16.73 16.43
N LEU A 173 4.92 -16.82 15.52
CA LEU A 173 3.49 -16.82 15.79
C LEU A 173 2.86 -17.98 15.02
N ILE A 174 2.45 -19.02 15.74
CA ILE A 174 1.96 -20.26 15.15
C ILE A 174 0.54 -20.52 15.60
N ASP A 175 -0.38 -20.73 14.65
CA ASP A 175 -1.71 -21.25 14.92
C ASP A 175 -1.60 -22.76 15.26
N LYS A 176 -2.03 -23.10 16.47
CA LYS A 176 -2.02 -24.47 17.00
C LYS A 176 -3.33 -25.23 16.81
N THR A 177 -4.35 -24.57 16.32
CA THR A 177 -5.66 -25.15 16.15
C THR A 177 -5.72 -25.97 14.86
N ASP A 178 -6.17 -27.20 14.95
CA ASP A 178 -6.33 -28.09 13.78
C ASP A 178 -7.69 -27.80 13.08
N ASP A 179 -7.88 -26.58 12.66
CA ASP A 179 -9.03 -26.20 11.85
C ASP A 179 -8.56 -25.83 10.44
N LYS A 180 -9.07 -26.54 9.45
CA LYS A 180 -8.70 -26.31 8.04
C LYS A 180 -9.70 -25.41 7.30
N THR A 181 -10.74 -24.92 8.01
CA THR A 181 -11.92 -24.45 7.31
C THR A 181 -11.93 -22.98 6.97
N ASP A 182 -11.23 -22.09 7.68
CA ASP A 182 -11.72 -20.71 7.67
C ASP A 182 -10.81 -19.67 7.06
N TYR A 183 -9.48 -19.88 6.98
CA TYR A 183 -8.63 -18.93 6.26
C TYR A 183 -9.02 -18.81 4.79
N ASP A 184 -9.36 -19.93 4.15
CA ASP A 184 -9.77 -19.97 2.73
C ASP A 184 -11.21 -19.45 2.53
N VAL A 185 -12.06 -19.41 3.56
CA VAL A 185 -13.42 -18.85 3.50
C VAL A 185 -13.39 -17.33 3.67
N LEU A 186 -12.59 -16.82 4.61
CA LEU A 186 -12.41 -15.38 4.82
C LEU A 186 -11.53 -14.75 3.73
N HIS A 187 -10.61 -15.55 3.16
CA HIS A 187 -9.69 -15.16 2.11
C HIS A 187 -9.72 -16.22 1.02
N PRO A 188 -10.83 -16.30 0.27
CA PRO A 188 -10.94 -17.27 -0.79
C PRO A 188 -9.73 -17.11 -1.71
N LYS A 189 -8.77 -18.03 -1.60
CA LYS A 189 -7.76 -18.16 -2.62
C LYS A 189 -8.56 -18.35 -3.90
N LYS A 190 -8.46 -17.40 -4.83
CA LYS A 190 -8.73 -17.73 -6.22
C LYS A 190 -7.99 -19.04 -6.44
N ASP A 191 -8.67 -20.02 -7.05
CA ASP A 191 -8.03 -21.26 -7.46
C ASP A 191 -6.77 -20.94 -8.26
N VAL A 192 -5.69 -20.73 -7.52
CA VAL A 192 -4.35 -20.70 -8.06
C VAL A 192 -3.94 -22.16 -8.07
N PRO A 193 -3.93 -22.85 -9.21
CA PRO A 193 -3.55 -24.25 -9.23
C PRO A 193 -2.19 -24.41 -8.55
N GLU A 194 -2.11 -25.29 -7.55
CA GLU A 194 -0.86 -25.56 -6.85
C GLU A 194 0.24 -25.93 -7.85
N GLY A 195 1.40 -25.34 -7.68
CA GLY A 195 2.56 -25.66 -8.48
C GLY A 195 2.57 -25.10 -9.89
N GLN A 196 2.07 -23.92 -10.08
CA GLN A 196 1.93 -23.27 -11.38
C GLN A 196 3.21 -22.86 -12.06
N VAL A 197 3.11 -22.83 -13.38
CA VAL A 197 3.91 -21.94 -14.22
C VAL A 197 3.28 -20.55 -14.16
N ARG A 198 4.02 -19.57 -13.71
CA ARG A 198 3.57 -18.18 -13.58
C ARG A 198 3.84 -17.41 -14.84
N VAL A 199 2.82 -16.76 -15.38
CA VAL A 199 2.84 -15.98 -16.61
C VAL A 199 2.35 -14.56 -16.37
N ASN A 200 2.68 -13.65 -17.27
CA ASN A 200 2.00 -12.36 -17.30
C ASN A 200 0.56 -12.60 -17.81
N GLN A 201 -0.40 -12.49 -16.90
CA GLN A 201 -1.81 -12.78 -17.19
C GLN A 201 -2.47 -11.74 -18.10
N VAL A 202 -1.91 -10.53 -18.20
CA VAL A 202 -2.34 -9.53 -19.17
C VAL A 202 -1.98 -9.99 -20.58
N GLY A 203 -0.77 -10.51 -20.76
CA GLY A 203 -0.26 -11.03 -22.02
C GLY A 203 1.12 -10.50 -22.37
N TYR A 204 1.56 -10.88 -23.56
CA TYR A 204 2.89 -10.56 -24.08
C TYR A 204 2.79 -9.97 -25.50
N PHE A 205 3.61 -8.96 -25.76
CA PHE A 205 3.79 -8.50 -27.14
C PHE A 205 4.44 -9.56 -28.02
N SER A 206 3.99 -9.69 -29.26
CA SER A 206 4.45 -10.72 -30.18
C SER A 206 5.97 -10.70 -30.42
N THR A 207 6.58 -9.52 -30.49
CA THR A 207 7.97 -9.32 -30.89
C THR A 207 8.93 -8.96 -29.74
N LEU A 208 8.42 -8.82 -28.51
CA LEU A 208 9.24 -8.53 -27.34
C LEU A 208 9.61 -9.81 -26.59
N GLN A 209 10.49 -9.66 -25.61
CA GLN A 209 10.86 -10.74 -24.70
C GLN A 209 9.63 -11.29 -23.98
N LYS A 210 9.52 -12.63 -23.95
CA LYS A 210 8.43 -13.36 -23.31
C LYS A 210 9.01 -14.45 -22.41
N GLN A 211 8.77 -14.29 -21.12
CA GLN A 211 9.26 -15.21 -20.10
C GLN A 211 8.15 -15.58 -19.13
N ALA A 212 8.18 -16.83 -18.69
CA ALA A 212 7.38 -17.36 -17.61
C ALA A 212 8.30 -17.93 -16.52
N THR A 213 7.76 -18.17 -15.34
CA THR A 213 8.50 -18.71 -14.20
C THR A 213 7.84 -20.01 -13.74
N ALA A 214 8.62 -21.09 -13.70
CA ALA A 214 8.23 -22.32 -13.05
C ALA A 214 8.84 -22.39 -11.64
N VAL A 215 7.99 -22.60 -10.63
CA VAL A 215 8.46 -22.87 -9.27
C VAL A 215 8.80 -24.36 -9.16
N VAL A 216 9.99 -24.65 -8.68
CA VAL A 216 10.54 -26.01 -8.65
C VAL A 216 11.19 -26.31 -7.30
N GLU A 217 11.51 -27.57 -7.06
CA GLU A 217 12.32 -27.98 -5.91
C GLU A 217 13.81 -27.66 -6.15
N ASN A 218 14.55 -27.43 -5.05
CA ASN A 218 15.99 -27.23 -5.12
C ASN A 218 16.67 -28.41 -5.84
N GLY A 219 17.59 -28.11 -6.75
CA GLY A 219 18.33 -29.12 -7.51
C GLY A 219 17.56 -29.76 -8.67
N THR A 220 16.36 -29.27 -9.00
CA THR A 220 15.64 -29.70 -10.21
C THR A 220 16.46 -29.36 -11.44
N ALA A 221 16.77 -30.35 -12.29
CA ALA A 221 17.47 -30.12 -13.56
C ALA A 221 16.59 -29.29 -14.53
N ALA A 222 17.22 -28.60 -15.48
CA ALA A 222 16.51 -27.90 -16.54
C ALA A 222 15.49 -28.81 -17.23
N GLN A 223 14.29 -28.32 -17.47
CA GLN A 223 13.15 -29.09 -17.95
C GLN A 223 12.69 -28.60 -19.33
N LYS A 224 12.12 -29.51 -20.10
CA LYS A 224 11.37 -29.12 -21.29
C LYS A 224 10.05 -28.49 -20.88
N PHE A 225 9.64 -27.45 -21.60
CA PHE A 225 8.33 -26.86 -21.49
C PHE A 225 7.68 -26.73 -22.88
N SER A 226 6.37 -26.66 -22.91
CA SER A 226 5.57 -26.54 -24.12
C SER A 226 4.56 -25.40 -24.02
N LEU A 227 4.41 -24.63 -25.10
CA LEU A 227 3.23 -23.79 -25.30
C LEU A 227 2.14 -24.62 -25.97
N LEU A 228 0.93 -24.51 -25.41
CA LEU A 228 -0.28 -25.15 -25.93
C LEU A 228 -1.24 -24.06 -26.39
N ASP A 229 -1.84 -24.25 -27.57
CA ASP A 229 -2.90 -23.38 -28.06
C ASP A 229 -4.24 -23.63 -27.35
N ALA A 230 -5.27 -22.86 -27.68
CA ALA A 230 -6.59 -22.96 -27.06
C ALA A 230 -7.27 -24.36 -27.25
N SER A 231 -6.79 -25.19 -28.20
CA SER A 231 -7.22 -26.56 -28.39
C SER A 231 -6.43 -27.58 -27.55
N GLY A 232 -5.39 -27.14 -26.87
CA GLY A 232 -4.45 -27.99 -26.14
C GLY A 232 -3.36 -28.60 -27.00
N LYS A 233 -3.21 -28.17 -28.25
CA LYS A 233 -2.16 -28.64 -29.17
C LYS A 233 -0.86 -27.92 -28.85
N GLU A 234 0.24 -28.68 -28.80
CA GLU A 234 1.58 -28.12 -28.66
C GLU A 234 1.97 -27.35 -29.92
N VAL A 235 2.36 -26.09 -29.77
CA VAL A 235 2.75 -25.18 -30.87
C VAL A 235 4.18 -24.66 -30.73
N TYR A 236 4.80 -24.82 -29.57
CA TYR A 236 6.19 -24.45 -29.33
C TYR A 236 6.75 -25.28 -28.15
N THR A 237 8.05 -25.59 -28.21
CA THR A 237 8.79 -26.23 -27.15
C THR A 237 10.09 -25.50 -26.87
N GLY A 238 10.46 -25.42 -25.61
CA GLY A 238 11.73 -24.87 -25.15
C GLY A 238 12.31 -25.66 -24.00
N THR A 239 13.47 -25.23 -23.55
CA THR A 239 14.11 -25.77 -22.33
C THR A 239 14.24 -24.62 -21.32
N SER A 240 13.89 -24.87 -20.06
CA SER A 240 14.02 -23.89 -18.99
C SER A 240 15.48 -23.52 -18.71
N SER A 241 15.69 -22.42 -17.99
CA SER A 241 16.97 -22.16 -17.35
C SER A 241 17.32 -23.26 -16.32
N GLU A 242 18.56 -23.28 -15.87
CA GLU A 242 18.92 -23.99 -14.64
C GLU A 242 18.13 -23.42 -13.45
N THR A 243 17.96 -24.26 -12.43
CA THR A 243 17.31 -23.84 -11.18
C THR A 243 18.18 -22.82 -10.45
N ARG A 244 17.55 -21.74 -10.01
CA ARG A 244 18.16 -20.75 -9.13
C ARG A 244 17.22 -20.41 -7.96
N TYR A 245 17.80 -20.01 -6.86
CA TYR A 245 17.04 -19.42 -5.77
C TYR A 245 16.70 -17.97 -6.13
N ASP A 246 15.49 -17.56 -5.83
CA ASP A 246 14.98 -16.20 -6.02
C ASP A 246 14.72 -15.61 -4.64
N ASP A 247 15.56 -14.67 -4.24
CA ASP A 247 15.55 -14.08 -2.90
C ASP A 247 14.24 -13.31 -2.62
N ASP A 248 13.69 -12.64 -3.64
CA ASP A 248 12.49 -11.83 -3.48
C ASP A 248 11.23 -12.69 -3.22
N SER A 249 11.11 -13.83 -3.92
CA SER A 249 9.99 -14.76 -3.74
C SER A 249 10.29 -15.87 -2.73
N GLN A 250 11.54 -16.01 -2.30
CA GLN A 250 12.04 -17.09 -1.43
C GLN A 250 11.73 -18.49 -2.01
N GLN A 251 11.86 -18.64 -3.32
CA GLN A 251 11.54 -19.88 -4.02
C GLN A 251 12.64 -20.28 -4.99
N TYR A 252 12.81 -21.59 -5.21
CA TYR A 252 13.61 -22.08 -6.31
C TYR A 252 12.80 -21.99 -7.60
N ILE A 253 13.36 -21.37 -8.62
CA ILE A 253 12.69 -21.09 -9.88
C ILE A 253 13.50 -21.50 -11.10
N GLN A 254 12.80 -21.73 -12.19
CA GLN A 254 13.34 -21.84 -13.54
C GLN A 254 12.64 -20.84 -14.45
N VAL A 255 13.38 -20.15 -15.31
CA VAL A 255 12.84 -19.23 -16.31
C VAL A 255 12.57 -20.00 -17.60
N LEU A 256 11.38 -19.81 -18.14
CA LEU A 256 10.91 -20.39 -19.38
C LEU A 256 10.87 -19.28 -20.45
N ASP A 257 11.87 -19.21 -21.31
CA ASP A 257 11.96 -18.19 -22.35
C ASP A 257 11.34 -18.73 -23.66
N PHE A 258 10.31 -18.03 -24.13
CA PHE A 258 9.62 -18.31 -25.39
C PHE A 258 9.56 -17.08 -26.30
N SER A 259 10.58 -16.21 -26.19
CA SER A 259 10.66 -14.95 -26.96
C SER A 259 10.63 -15.17 -28.45
N ASP A 260 11.17 -16.30 -28.95
CA ASP A 260 11.19 -16.66 -30.37
C ASP A 260 9.80 -17.03 -30.95
N PHE A 261 8.83 -17.31 -30.08
CA PHE A 261 7.46 -17.62 -30.54
C PHE A 261 6.66 -16.33 -30.71
N THR A 262 6.35 -15.94 -31.92
CA THR A 262 5.76 -14.63 -32.28
C THR A 262 4.31 -14.69 -32.72
N THR A 263 3.73 -15.87 -32.85
CA THR A 263 2.36 -16.04 -33.32
C THR A 263 1.34 -15.48 -32.33
N ALA A 264 0.47 -14.58 -32.78
CA ALA A 264 -0.60 -14.06 -31.97
C ALA A 264 -1.66 -15.13 -31.67
N GLY A 265 -2.19 -15.11 -30.46
CA GLY A 265 -3.21 -16.06 -29.99
C GLY A 265 -3.32 -16.18 -28.49
N THR A 266 -4.11 -17.16 -28.05
CA THR A 266 -4.28 -17.49 -26.62
C THR A 266 -3.60 -18.81 -26.33
N TYR A 267 -2.80 -18.84 -25.28
CA TYR A 267 -1.91 -19.95 -24.95
C TYR A 267 -1.91 -20.29 -23.47
N THR A 268 -1.44 -21.50 -23.17
CA THR A 268 -1.01 -21.92 -21.83
C THR A 268 0.40 -22.51 -21.93
N ILE A 269 1.12 -22.57 -20.83
CA ILE A 269 2.43 -23.23 -20.75
C ILE A 269 2.32 -24.46 -19.85
N SER A 270 2.95 -25.56 -20.26
CA SER A 270 3.15 -26.76 -19.46
C SER A 270 4.63 -26.98 -19.22
N CYS A 271 5.04 -27.20 -17.97
CA CYS A 271 6.42 -27.50 -17.57
C CYS A 271 6.41 -28.40 -16.34
N GLY A 272 7.13 -29.54 -16.40
CA GLY A 272 7.26 -30.46 -15.26
C GLY A 272 5.93 -31.00 -14.72
N GLY A 273 4.93 -31.17 -15.57
CA GLY A 273 3.58 -31.63 -15.18
C GLY A 273 2.70 -30.53 -14.57
N LYS A 274 3.19 -29.29 -14.53
CA LYS A 274 2.46 -28.10 -14.04
C LYS A 274 2.03 -27.21 -15.21
N GLY A 275 0.89 -26.55 -15.09
CA GLY A 275 0.32 -25.65 -16.09
C GLY A 275 0.32 -24.20 -15.67
N SER A 276 0.17 -23.29 -16.63
CA SER A 276 -0.10 -21.87 -16.39
C SER A 276 -1.58 -21.55 -16.53
N TYR A 277 -1.99 -20.36 -16.08
CA TYR A 277 -3.19 -19.73 -16.59
C TYR A 277 -3.06 -19.44 -18.07
N SER A 278 -4.21 -19.30 -18.73
CA SER A 278 -4.30 -18.82 -20.10
C SER A 278 -3.84 -17.36 -20.19
N PHE A 279 -3.07 -17.04 -21.24
CA PHE A 279 -2.59 -15.70 -21.54
C PHE A 279 -2.63 -15.43 -23.03
N LYS A 280 -2.58 -14.16 -23.41
CA LYS A 280 -2.55 -13.75 -24.81
C LYS A 280 -1.13 -13.38 -25.27
N ILE A 281 -0.84 -13.64 -26.52
CA ILE A 281 0.27 -13.04 -27.28
C ILE A 281 -0.35 -12.22 -28.38
N GLY A 282 0.02 -10.94 -28.49
CA GLY A 282 -0.52 -10.02 -29.49
C GLY A 282 0.04 -8.62 -29.31
N ASN A 283 -0.20 -7.76 -30.29
CA ASN A 283 0.28 -6.38 -30.22
C ASN A 283 -0.72 -5.43 -29.56
N ASP A 284 -1.92 -5.91 -29.25
CA ASP A 284 -3.05 -5.21 -28.66
C ASP A 284 -3.36 -5.64 -27.21
N VAL A 285 -2.52 -6.49 -26.62
CA VAL A 285 -2.78 -7.11 -25.31
C VAL A 285 -2.91 -6.11 -24.16
N TYR A 286 -2.36 -4.91 -24.28
CA TYR A 286 -2.41 -3.84 -23.29
C TYR A 286 -3.40 -2.72 -23.64
N ASP A 287 -4.06 -2.77 -24.79
CA ASP A 287 -4.96 -1.68 -25.21
C ASP A 287 -6.12 -1.48 -24.25
N GLY A 288 -6.73 -2.57 -23.77
CA GLY A 288 -7.79 -2.48 -22.74
C GLY A 288 -7.30 -1.87 -21.42
N ILE A 289 -6.13 -2.28 -20.95
CA ILE A 289 -5.54 -1.73 -19.71
C ILE A 289 -5.26 -0.24 -19.85
N LEU A 290 -4.79 0.21 -21.00
CA LEU A 290 -4.55 1.63 -21.23
C LEU A 290 -5.85 2.43 -21.07
N THR A 291 -6.93 1.97 -21.71
CA THR A 291 -8.25 2.58 -21.61
C THR A 291 -8.75 2.61 -20.16
N ASP A 292 -8.64 1.50 -19.45
CA ASP A 292 -9.10 1.42 -18.05
C ASP A 292 -8.24 2.28 -17.11
N ALA A 293 -6.91 2.30 -17.32
CA ALA A 293 -6.01 3.14 -16.52
C ALA A 293 -6.29 4.64 -16.71
N VAL A 294 -6.61 5.09 -17.92
CA VAL A 294 -6.98 6.49 -18.18
C VAL A 294 -8.39 6.79 -17.65
N ASN A 295 -9.30 5.83 -17.70
CA ASN A 295 -10.65 5.99 -17.17
C ASN A 295 -10.68 6.21 -15.64
N TYR A 296 -9.63 5.82 -14.93
CA TYR A 296 -9.45 6.15 -13.50
C TYR A 296 -9.63 7.64 -13.23
N PHE A 297 -9.10 8.52 -14.09
CA PHE A 297 -9.23 9.97 -13.91
C PHE A 297 -10.69 10.42 -14.01
N TYR A 298 -11.43 9.94 -15.01
CA TYR A 298 -12.88 10.22 -15.10
C TYR A 298 -13.62 9.79 -13.84
N GLN A 299 -13.35 8.60 -13.32
CA GLN A 299 -14.01 8.07 -12.13
C GLN A 299 -13.66 8.85 -10.85
N ASN A 300 -12.57 9.60 -10.84
CA ASN A 300 -12.15 10.45 -9.71
C ASN A 300 -12.51 11.93 -9.90
N ARG A 301 -13.26 12.30 -10.92
CA ARG A 301 -13.70 13.69 -11.12
C ARG A 301 -14.61 14.14 -9.99
N SER A 302 -14.32 15.31 -9.43
CA SER A 302 -15.15 16.01 -8.44
C SER A 302 -16.13 16.95 -9.13
N GLY A 303 -17.32 17.09 -8.58
CA GLY A 303 -18.27 18.13 -8.98
C GLY A 303 -19.09 17.84 -10.24
N ILE A 304 -19.07 16.61 -10.74
CA ILE A 304 -19.88 16.14 -11.87
C ILE A 304 -20.64 14.87 -11.54
N ASP A 305 -21.70 14.58 -12.30
CA ASP A 305 -22.32 13.27 -12.28
C ASP A 305 -21.41 12.26 -13.00
N LEU A 306 -21.16 11.09 -12.38
CA LEU A 306 -20.51 9.97 -13.04
C LEU A 306 -21.58 9.09 -13.70
N GLU A 307 -21.48 8.91 -15.01
CA GLU A 307 -22.46 8.16 -15.79
C GLU A 307 -21.89 6.80 -16.24
N GLU A 308 -22.69 5.76 -16.16
CA GLU A 308 -22.33 4.38 -16.49
C GLU A 308 -21.67 4.23 -17.88
N LYS A 309 -22.14 4.99 -18.87
CA LYS A 309 -21.65 4.94 -20.25
C LYS A 309 -20.19 5.36 -20.44
N TYR A 310 -19.61 6.09 -19.44
CA TYR A 310 -18.22 6.53 -19.46
C TYR A 310 -17.32 5.69 -18.55
N ILE A 311 -17.85 4.69 -17.86
CA ILE A 311 -17.09 3.77 -17.03
C ILE A 311 -16.66 2.58 -17.87
N THR A 312 -15.36 2.34 -18.00
CA THR A 312 -14.81 1.27 -18.87
C THR A 312 -14.63 -0.05 -18.15
N SER A 313 -14.25 -0.01 -16.88
CA SER A 313 -14.00 -1.21 -16.06
C SER A 313 -14.46 -1.01 -14.61
N THR A 314 -14.59 -2.12 -13.91
CA THR A 314 -15.01 -2.18 -12.51
C THR A 314 -14.07 -3.06 -11.72
N GLY A 315 -14.13 -2.95 -10.38
CA GLY A 315 -13.50 -3.94 -9.50
C GLY A 315 -14.14 -5.33 -9.64
N MET A 316 -13.48 -6.33 -9.05
CA MET A 316 -14.07 -7.66 -8.94
C MET A 316 -15.32 -7.57 -8.04
N ASN A 317 -16.41 -8.15 -8.48
CA ASN A 317 -17.71 -8.15 -7.78
C ASN A 317 -18.48 -6.81 -7.82
N GLU A 318 -18.04 -5.85 -8.62
CA GLU A 318 -18.76 -4.60 -8.85
C GLU A 318 -19.33 -4.57 -10.27
N SER A 319 -20.45 -3.89 -10.44
CA SER A 319 -21.02 -3.53 -11.73
C SER A 319 -20.73 -2.06 -12.04
N LYS A 320 -20.83 -1.66 -13.30
CA LYS A 320 -20.66 -0.23 -13.64
C LYS A 320 -21.66 0.66 -12.94
N SER A 321 -22.88 0.16 -12.70
CA SER A 321 -23.91 0.87 -11.98
C SER A 321 -23.59 1.14 -10.50
N ASP A 322 -22.68 0.35 -9.90
CA ASP A 322 -22.25 0.58 -8.52
C ASP A 322 -21.29 1.77 -8.39
N LEU A 323 -20.69 2.18 -9.52
CA LEU A 323 -19.75 3.31 -9.60
C LEU A 323 -20.43 4.63 -10.05
N VAL A 324 -21.71 4.58 -10.39
CA VAL A 324 -22.49 5.78 -10.80
C VAL A 324 -22.91 6.55 -9.57
N HIS A 325 -22.68 7.84 -9.56
CA HIS A 325 -23.17 8.73 -8.52
C HIS A 325 -23.44 10.14 -9.03
N VAL A 326 -24.30 10.87 -8.34
CA VAL A 326 -24.54 12.30 -8.61
C VAL A 326 -23.34 13.13 -8.14
N ALA A 327 -23.21 14.34 -8.71
CA ALA A 327 -22.14 15.27 -8.39
C ALA A 327 -21.98 15.46 -6.89
N GLY A 328 -20.82 15.08 -6.37
CA GLY A 328 -20.39 15.36 -5.01
C GLY A 328 -19.70 16.71 -4.91
N HIS A 329 -19.67 17.32 -3.72
CA HIS A 329 -19.00 18.62 -3.47
C HIS A 329 -19.44 19.73 -4.43
N VAL A 330 -20.77 19.95 -4.50
CA VAL A 330 -21.39 21.04 -5.29
C VAL A 330 -22.38 21.82 -4.42
N PRO A 331 -22.07 23.08 -4.04
CA PRO A 331 -20.79 23.78 -4.20
C PRO A 331 -19.69 23.17 -3.29
N ASP A 332 -18.44 23.27 -3.73
CA ASP A 332 -17.26 22.87 -2.95
C ASP A 332 -16.55 24.12 -2.42
N THR A 333 -17.10 24.69 -1.35
CA THR A 333 -16.57 25.92 -0.73
C THR A 333 -15.83 25.55 0.56
N ALA A 334 -14.51 25.69 0.55
CA ALA A 334 -13.65 25.40 1.69
C ALA A 334 -13.20 26.66 2.42
N TYR A 335 -13.12 26.61 3.76
CA TYR A 335 -12.49 27.66 4.54
C TYR A 335 -10.98 27.56 4.51
N ILE A 336 -10.30 28.65 4.22
CA ILE A 336 -8.84 28.70 4.20
C ILE A 336 -8.34 28.67 5.64
N GLN A 337 -7.50 27.66 5.95
CA GLN A 337 -7.00 27.44 7.28
C GLN A 337 -5.70 28.19 7.52
N SER A 338 -5.63 28.96 8.61
CA SER A 338 -4.45 29.75 8.99
C SER A 338 -3.34 28.92 9.69
N LYS A 339 -3.65 27.68 10.06
CA LYS A 339 -2.75 26.79 10.79
C LYS A 339 -3.04 25.34 10.48
N TRP A 340 -2.01 24.50 10.58
CA TRP A 340 -2.18 23.06 10.58
C TRP A 340 -2.81 22.57 11.89
N VAL A 341 -3.81 21.71 11.81
CA VAL A 341 -4.37 20.93 12.92
C VAL A 341 -4.36 19.45 12.55
N LYS A 342 -3.97 18.62 13.49
CA LYS A 342 -3.87 17.17 13.28
C LYS A 342 -5.24 16.53 13.01
N SER A 343 -6.26 17.01 13.68
CA SER A 343 -7.65 16.60 13.50
C SER A 343 -8.60 17.72 13.89
N TYR A 344 -9.74 17.78 13.21
CA TYR A 344 -10.82 18.71 13.50
C TYR A 344 -11.96 17.97 14.21
N LYS A 345 -12.76 18.72 14.97
CA LYS A 345 -13.97 18.17 15.58
C LYS A 345 -14.98 17.77 14.50
N ALA A 346 -15.71 16.69 14.77
CA ALA A 346 -16.69 16.17 13.83
C ALA A 346 -17.79 17.17 13.43
N ASP A 347 -18.10 18.14 14.34
CA ASP A 347 -19.09 19.19 14.11
C ASP A 347 -18.51 20.42 13.39
N GLY A 348 -17.22 20.42 13.06
CA GLY A 348 -16.54 21.51 12.37
C GLY A 348 -16.45 22.82 13.19
N SER A 349 -16.71 22.77 14.51
CA SER A 349 -16.73 23.97 15.37
C SER A 349 -15.36 24.62 15.56
N ASP A 350 -14.28 23.90 15.26
CA ASP A 350 -12.89 24.34 15.36
C ASP A 350 -12.26 24.69 13.99
N VAL A 351 -13.04 24.65 12.91
CA VAL A 351 -12.59 25.13 11.60
C VAL A 351 -12.42 26.64 11.65
N ASP A 352 -11.23 27.11 11.24
CA ASP A 352 -10.98 28.56 11.13
C ASP A 352 -11.78 29.15 9.97
N LYS A 353 -12.66 30.09 10.30
CA LYS A 353 -13.50 30.79 9.32
C LYS A 353 -13.04 32.24 9.08
N SER A 354 -11.95 32.66 9.69
CA SER A 354 -11.49 34.05 9.67
C SER A 354 -10.73 34.43 8.40
N SER A 355 -10.12 33.45 7.72
CA SER A 355 -9.24 33.69 6.58
C SER A 355 -9.95 33.66 5.21
N GLY A 356 -11.29 33.56 5.21
CA GLY A 356 -12.08 33.53 3.98
C GLY A 356 -12.29 32.11 3.43
N THR A 357 -12.83 32.06 2.21
CA THR A 357 -13.18 30.80 1.54
C THR A 357 -12.52 30.71 0.18
N LEU A 358 -12.34 29.48 -0.28
CA LEU A 358 -11.88 29.12 -1.61
C LEU A 358 -12.97 28.30 -2.29
N ASN A 359 -13.20 28.54 -3.58
CA ASN A 359 -13.96 27.62 -4.43
C ASN A 359 -13.05 26.46 -4.82
N GLY A 360 -13.40 25.26 -4.42
CA GLY A 360 -12.62 24.05 -4.69
C GLY A 360 -13.32 23.11 -5.68
N GLN A 361 -14.40 23.53 -6.32
CA GLN A 361 -15.18 22.66 -7.20
C GLN A 361 -14.36 22.21 -8.42
N GLY A 362 -14.54 20.95 -8.83
CA GLY A 362 -13.84 20.36 -9.97
C GLY A 362 -12.53 19.64 -9.58
N GLY A 363 -11.75 19.28 -10.57
CA GLY A 363 -10.53 18.51 -10.41
C GLY A 363 -10.76 17.04 -10.06
N TRP A 364 -9.70 16.35 -9.66
CA TRP A 364 -9.72 14.93 -9.30
C TRP A 364 -9.51 14.71 -7.81
N TYR A 365 -10.24 13.77 -7.22
CA TYR A 365 -9.89 13.21 -5.93
C TYR A 365 -8.60 12.40 -6.04
N ASP A 366 -7.78 12.42 -4.98
CA ASP A 366 -6.46 11.76 -4.98
C ASP A 366 -6.57 10.24 -4.77
N ALA A 367 -7.33 9.83 -3.76
CA ALA A 367 -7.43 8.43 -3.37
C ALA A 367 -8.80 8.09 -2.76
N GLY A 368 -8.83 7.28 -1.70
CA GLY A 368 -10.06 6.90 -0.99
C GLY A 368 -10.67 8.01 -0.11
N ASP A 369 -9.99 9.12 0.04
CA ASP A 369 -10.49 10.36 0.63
C ASP A 369 -10.98 11.33 -0.46
N HIS A 370 -11.65 12.41 -0.05
CA HIS A 370 -12.06 13.47 -0.96
C HIS A 370 -11.02 14.61 -1.06
N GLY A 371 -9.76 14.29 -0.73
CA GLY A 371 -8.65 15.22 -0.84
C GLY A 371 -8.27 15.48 -2.30
N LYS A 372 -7.92 16.74 -2.59
CA LYS A 372 -7.37 17.18 -3.87
C LYS A 372 -6.07 17.91 -3.64
N TYR A 373 -5.02 17.54 -4.37
CA TYR A 373 -3.65 17.96 -4.08
C TYR A 373 -2.98 18.50 -5.34
N VAL A 374 -2.54 19.76 -5.30
CA VAL A 374 -1.92 20.40 -6.47
C VAL A 374 -0.66 19.68 -6.95
N VAL A 375 0.14 19.13 -6.03
CA VAL A 375 1.37 18.41 -6.39
C VAL A 375 1.03 17.09 -7.09
N ASN A 376 0.09 16.32 -6.54
CA ASN A 376 -0.29 15.02 -7.10
C ASN A 376 -1.05 15.20 -8.44
N GLY A 377 -1.99 16.15 -8.48
CA GLY A 377 -2.68 16.50 -9.72
C GLY A 377 -1.72 17.00 -10.78
N GLY A 378 -0.76 17.87 -10.41
CA GLY A 378 0.23 18.41 -11.32
C GLY A 378 1.13 17.36 -11.97
N ILE A 379 1.62 16.36 -11.20
CA ILE A 379 2.42 15.26 -11.78
C ILE A 379 1.58 14.36 -12.69
N SER A 380 0.30 14.16 -12.35
CA SER A 380 -0.62 13.40 -13.19
C SER A 380 -0.90 14.10 -14.51
N VAL A 381 -1.19 15.39 -14.49
CA VAL A 381 -1.35 16.24 -15.69
C VAL A 381 -0.09 16.19 -16.55
N TRP A 382 1.08 16.36 -15.93
CA TRP A 382 2.35 16.28 -16.67
C TRP A 382 2.54 14.91 -17.33
N THR A 383 2.23 13.84 -16.63
CA THR A 383 2.37 12.46 -17.15
C THR A 383 1.47 12.23 -18.35
N LEU A 384 0.18 12.60 -18.26
CA LEU A 384 -0.78 12.44 -19.35
C LEU A 384 -0.40 13.30 -20.58
N ASN A 385 -0.03 14.55 -20.35
CA ASN A 385 0.43 15.43 -21.43
C ASN A 385 1.71 14.91 -22.10
N ASN A 386 2.66 14.40 -21.30
CA ASN A 386 3.89 13.79 -21.82
C ASN A 386 3.62 12.51 -22.65
N MET A 387 2.61 11.73 -22.25
CA MET A 387 2.17 10.59 -23.07
C MET A 387 1.70 11.05 -24.44
N TYR A 388 0.94 12.15 -24.53
CA TYR A 388 0.47 12.71 -25.79
C TYR A 388 1.62 13.33 -26.60
N GLU A 389 2.50 14.12 -25.98
CA GLU A 389 3.70 14.71 -26.64
C GLU A 389 4.58 13.65 -27.29
N ARG A 390 4.82 12.52 -26.63
CA ARG A 390 5.60 11.40 -27.17
C ARG A 390 4.99 10.82 -28.45
N VAL A 391 3.70 10.88 -28.58
CA VAL A 391 3.00 10.41 -29.79
C VAL A 391 3.17 11.41 -30.92
N LEU A 392 3.11 12.71 -30.63
CA LEU A 392 3.33 13.78 -31.61
C LEU A 392 4.76 13.77 -32.17
N ASP A 393 5.76 13.47 -31.31
CA ASP A 393 7.18 13.39 -31.70
C ASP A 393 7.54 12.07 -32.42
N SER A 394 6.58 11.15 -32.51
CA SER A 394 6.81 9.88 -33.21
C SER A 394 6.39 9.97 -34.68
N ASP A 395 7.20 9.42 -35.59
CA ASP A 395 6.86 9.31 -37.04
C ASP A 395 5.66 8.38 -37.33
N ASN A 396 4.92 8.00 -36.27
CA ASN A 396 3.86 7.00 -36.37
C ASN A 396 2.47 7.60 -36.11
N ASN A 397 1.88 8.16 -37.14
CA ASN A 397 0.52 8.73 -37.13
C ASN A 397 -0.57 7.76 -36.60
N SER A 398 -0.32 6.45 -36.59
CA SER A 398 -1.28 5.48 -36.06
C SER A 398 -1.39 5.54 -34.53
N LYS A 399 -0.36 6.00 -33.85
CA LYS A 399 -0.38 6.21 -32.39
C LYS A 399 -1.14 7.47 -32.01
N GLU A 400 -1.02 8.52 -32.80
CA GLU A 400 -1.77 9.77 -32.60
C GLU A 400 -3.28 9.52 -32.67
N SER A 401 -3.73 8.65 -33.56
CA SER A 401 -5.14 8.30 -33.72
C SER A 401 -5.75 7.66 -32.46
N LYS A 402 -4.95 7.01 -31.59
CA LYS A 402 -5.43 6.47 -30.31
C LYS A 402 -5.86 7.56 -29.31
N TRP A 403 -5.28 8.75 -29.41
CA TRP A 403 -5.55 9.86 -28.51
C TRP A 403 -6.48 10.92 -29.12
N ALA A 404 -6.85 10.74 -30.40
CA ALA A 404 -7.72 11.67 -31.07
C ALA A 404 -9.10 11.74 -30.43
N ASP A 405 -9.76 12.87 -30.63
CA ASP A 405 -11.13 13.08 -30.22
C ASP A 405 -12.04 11.92 -30.62
N ASN A 406 -12.77 11.38 -29.67
CA ASN A 406 -13.68 10.23 -29.84
C ASN A 406 -13.02 8.95 -30.35
N SER A 407 -11.75 8.74 -30.02
CA SER A 407 -11.01 7.52 -30.40
C SER A 407 -11.43 6.27 -29.62
N GLY A 408 -12.06 6.44 -28.46
CA GLY A 408 -12.44 5.38 -27.53
C GLY A 408 -11.32 4.91 -26.59
N THR A 409 -10.12 5.51 -26.66
CA THR A 409 -9.06 5.25 -25.68
C THR A 409 -9.31 6.00 -24.37
N VAL A 410 -9.72 7.25 -24.47
CA VAL A 410 -10.20 8.06 -23.34
C VAL A 410 -11.71 8.17 -23.45
N VAL A 411 -12.44 7.70 -22.47
CA VAL A 411 -13.91 7.62 -22.51
C VAL A 411 -14.48 8.64 -21.53
N ILE A 412 -14.86 9.81 -22.06
CA ILE A 412 -15.28 10.98 -21.30
C ILE A 412 -16.46 11.70 -21.96
N PRO A 413 -17.18 12.59 -21.24
CA PRO A 413 -18.30 13.36 -21.81
C PRO A 413 -17.90 14.36 -22.91
N GLU A 414 -16.68 14.89 -22.87
CA GLU A 414 -16.20 15.99 -23.72
C GLU A 414 -15.85 15.58 -25.16
N ASN A 415 -16.12 14.35 -25.56
CA ASN A 415 -15.83 13.86 -26.89
C ASN A 415 -16.64 14.58 -27.99
N GLY A 416 -16.12 14.59 -29.23
CA GLY A 416 -16.76 15.19 -30.40
C GLY A 416 -16.49 16.69 -30.56
N ASN A 417 -15.51 17.27 -29.87
CA ASN A 417 -15.20 18.70 -29.87
C ASN A 417 -13.95 19.06 -30.71
N LYS A 418 -13.28 18.09 -31.33
CA LYS A 418 -12.04 18.19 -32.12
C LYS A 418 -10.78 18.45 -31.31
N ILE A 419 -10.85 18.28 -29.99
CA ILE A 419 -9.69 18.29 -29.10
C ILE A 419 -9.40 16.83 -28.74
N PRO A 420 -8.15 16.40 -28.69
CA PRO A 420 -7.81 15.07 -28.19
C PRO A 420 -8.35 14.83 -26.78
N ASP A 421 -9.12 13.76 -26.57
CA ASP A 421 -9.83 13.50 -25.31
C ASP A 421 -8.89 13.48 -24.08
N ILE A 422 -7.63 13.10 -24.24
CA ILE A 422 -6.63 13.13 -23.16
C ILE A 422 -6.33 14.56 -22.70
N LEU A 423 -6.39 15.54 -23.60
CA LEU A 423 -6.20 16.95 -23.26
C LEU A 423 -7.45 17.54 -22.57
N ASP A 424 -8.64 17.10 -22.97
CA ASP A 424 -9.87 17.46 -22.27
C ASP A 424 -9.86 16.91 -20.83
N GLU A 425 -9.43 15.65 -20.63
CA GLU A 425 -9.31 15.07 -19.29
C GLU A 425 -8.31 15.86 -18.43
N THR A 426 -7.12 16.17 -18.95
CA THR A 426 -6.13 16.92 -18.18
C THR A 426 -6.58 18.35 -17.88
N LYS A 427 -7.39 18.94 -18.75
CA LYS A 427 -7.94 20.28 -18.53
C LYS A 427 -8.81 20.35 -17.28
N ILE A 428 -9.52 19.29 -16.92
CA ILE A 428 -10.35 19.23 -15.70
C ILE A 428 -9.51 19.54 -14.45
N GLU A 429 -8.35 18.92 -14.35
CA GLU A 429 -7.44 19.15 -13.20
C GLU A 429 -6.72 20.50 -13.31
N MET A 430 -6.34 20.90 -14.52
CA MET A 430 -5.68 22.20 -14.73
C MET A 430 -6.60 23.35 -14.35
N ASP A 431 -7.88 23.31 -14.73
CA ASP A 431 -8.86 24.33 -14.36
C ASP A 431 -8.99 24.41 -12.84
N TRP A 432 -9.07 23.28 -12.13
CA TRP A 432 -9.09 23.27 -10.68
C TRP A 432 -7.79 23.83 -10.07
N MET A 433 -6.62 23.45 -10.59
CA MET A 433 -5.35 24.00 -10.10
C MET A 433 -5.27 25.53 -10.26
N MET A 434 -5.90 26.09 -11.29
CA MET A 434 -5.98 27.55 -11.48
C MET A 434 -6.84 28.22 -10.40
N GLU A 435 -7.89 27.55 -9.91
CA GLU A 435 -8.71 28.04 -8.77
C GLU A 435 -7.92 28.01 -7.44
N MET A 436 -6.88 27.18 -7.35
CA MET A 436 -6.00 27.11 -6.17
C MET A 436 -4.95 28.23 -6.10
N ILE A 437 -4.91 29.13 -7.06
CA ILE A 437 -4.02 30.31 -7.01
C ILE A 437 -4.54 31.28 -5.95
N VAL A 438 -3.62 31.71 -5.08
CA VAL A 438 -3.94 32.66 -4.01
C VAL A 438 -4.38 34.00 -4.62
N PRO A 439 -5.61 34.50 -4.29
CA PRO A 439 -6.13 35.74 -4.84
C PRO A 439 -5.25 36.96 -4.52
N SER A 440 -5.21 37.91 -5.44
CA SER A 440 -4.56 39.21 -5.20
C SER A 440 -5.14 39.89 -3.97
N GLY A 441 -4.25 40.41 -3.12
CA GLY A 441 -4.65 41.10 -1.88
C GLY A 441 -5.07 40.18 -0.74
N TYR A 442 -4.93 38.85 -0.89
CA TYR A 442 -5.20 37.91 0.17
C TYR A 442 -4.30 38.18 1.39
N LYS A 443 -4.90 38.15 2.58
CA LYS A 443 -4.21 38.32 3.85
C LYS A 443 -4.50 37.11 4.75
N MET A 444 -3.45 36.49 5.23
CA MET A 444 -3.54 35.40 6.18
C MET A 444 -2.88 35.83 7.51
N THR A 445 -3.45 35.42 8.62
CA THR A 445 -2.79 35.54 9.92
C THR A 445 -1.81 34.38 10.04
N TYR A 446 -0.52 34.68 10.13
CA TYR A 446 0.55 33.70 10.26
C TYR A 446 1.26 33.85 11.60
N ASP A 447 1.33 32.77 12.38
CA ASP A 447 2.02 32.74 13.66
C ASP A 447 3.47 32.20 13.48
N ALA A 448 4.40 33.10 13.20
CA ALA A 448 5.81 32.77 13.00
C ALA A 448 6.46 32.16 14.24
N SER A 449 5.94 32.46 15.45
CA SER A 449 6.49 31.94 16.69
C SER A 449 6.24 30.43 16.83
N LYS A 450 5.14 29.96 16.24
CA LYS A 450 4.69 28.56 16.30
C LYS A 450 5.22 27.71 15.17
N TYR A 451 5.29 28.24 13.95
CA TYR A 451 5.60 27.47 12.75
C TYR A 451 6.97 27.79 12.14
N GLY A 452 7.70 28.73 12.69
CA GLY A 452 8.99 29.21 12.15
C GLY A 452 8.84 30.08 10.90
N GLY A 453 9.95 30.61 10.42
CA GLY A 453 9.96 31.52 9.27
C GLY A 453 9.45 32.93 9.60
N ALA A 454 9.38 33.80 8.60
CA ALA A 454 8.84 35.15 8.72
C ALA A 454 7.58 35.25 7.87
N ASP A 455 6.50 35.80 8.44
CA ASP A 455 5.38 36.24 7.65
C ASP A 455 5.80 37.42 6.78
N THR A 456 5.93 37.19 5.48
CA THR A 456 6.28 38.25 4.53
C THR A 456 5.08 39.06 4.11
N GLY A 457 3.85 38.64 4.43
CA GLY A 457 2.59 39.19 3.96
C GLY A 457 2.42 39.17 2.44
N LYS A 458 3.24 38.37 1.75
CA LYS A 458 3.28 38.27 0.28
C LYS A 458 2.88 36.87 -0.15
N TYR A 459 1.60 36.67 -0.30
CA TYR A 459 1.05 35.37 -0.74
C TYR A 459 0.58 35.40 -2.21
N GLU A 460 0.56 36.55 -2.84
CA GLU A 460 0.19 36.73 -4.24
C GLU A 460 1.05 35.87 -5.16
N ASN A 461 0.41 35.18 -6.11
CA ASN A 461 1.02 34.18 -7.00
C ASN A 461 1.53 32.88 -6.32
N MET A 462 1.25 32.68 -5.05
CA MET A 462 1.40 31.37 -4.42
C MET A 462 0.19 30.50 -4.78
N VAL A 463 0.26 29.22 -4.47
CA VAL A 463 -0.80 28.25 -4.68
C VAL A 463 -1.17 27.61 -3.36
N PHE A 464 -2.46 27.49 -3.07
CA PHE A 464 -2.90 26.66 -1.96
C PHE A 464 -2.51 25.21 -2.24
N HIS A 465 -1.87 24.58 -1.27
CA HIS A 465 -1.24 23.27 -1.45
C HIS A 465 -2.25 22.16 -1.74
N LYS A 466 -3.39 22.18 -1.04
CA LYS A 466 -4.41 21.14 -1.10
C LYS A 466 -5.76 21.63 -0.59
N LEU A 467 -6.78 20.85 -0.93
CA LEU A 467 -8.11 20.93 -0.37
C LEU A 467 -8.51 19.54 0.12
N HIS A 468 -9.06 19.43 1.32
CA HIS A 468 -9.52 18.15 1.86
C HIS A 468 -10.60 18.35 2.91
N ASP A 469 -11.31 17.29 3.25
CA ASP A 469 -12.29 17.29 4.32
C ASP A 469 -11.66 17.65 5.66
N HIS A 470 -12.44 18.27 6.52
CA HIS A 470 -11.97 18.65 7.87
C HIS A 470 -11.87 17.44 8.82
N LYS A 471 -12.40 16.29 8.42
CA LYS A 471 -12.35 15.04 9.18
C LYS A 471 -12.02 13.90 8.24
N TRP A 472 -11.05 13.11 8.64
CA TRP A 472 -10.69 11.83 8.01
C TRP A 472 -11.53 10.69 8.55
#